data_39190890f9ac2f29c32797a427ee30b3
#
_entry.id   39190890f9ac2f29c32797a427ee30b3
#
_cell.length_a   1.000
_cell.length_b   1.000
_cell.length_c   1.000
_cell.angle_alpha   90.00
_cell.angle_beta   90.00
_cell.angle_gamma   90.00
#
_symmetry.space_group_name_H-M   'P 1'
#
loop_
_entity.id
_entity.type
_entity.pdbx_description
1 polymer ?
#
loop_
_entity_poly.entity_id
_entity_poly.type
_entity_poly.pdbx_seq_one_letter_code
_entity_poly.pdbx_strand_id
1 'polypeptide(L)'
;WVANLTGVANQTGIESGTGVIGFDTGPGNALMDDYMRLYCDADFDKDGALAASGIADATLVETWLDERYFTTGWPKSLDRQAFRHRLDDTRLLTKVPADAMASLALFTANSIAAAIDQLPASPKTILIAGGGRRNLCLLSHLQNRFGSAVQGGNIVGDRLLFSPDMLEAELMAFLAARHIAGLPTSFPAT
;
A
#
# COMPACT_ATOMS: atom_id res chain seq x y z
N TRP A 1 -0.45 -3.96 8.29
CA TRP A 1 0.67 -4.21 7.37
C TRP A 1 1.00 -2.93 6.61
N VAL A 2 2.27 -2.73 6.31
CA VAL A 2 2.77 -1.63 5.49
C VAL A 2 2.41 -1.88 4.02
N ALA A 3 2.08 -0.84 3.26
CA ALA A 3 1.89 -0.97 1.83
C ALA A 3 3.24 -1.04 1.13
N ASN A 4 3.46 -2.09 0.37
CA ASN A 4 4.65 -2.30 -0.44
C ASN A 4 4.28 -2.20 -1.93
N LEU A 5 5.13 -1.54 -2.70
CA LEU A 5 5.04 -1.50 -4.14
C LEU A 5 6.16 -2.37 -4.72
N THR A 6 5.78 -3.37 -5.52
CA THR A 6 6.73 -4.17 -6.28
C THR A 6 6.33 -4.14 -7.75
N GLY A 7 7.26 -3.84 -8.62
CA GLY A 7 6.99 -3.75 -10.05
C GLY A 7 8.16 -4.17 -10.90
N VAL A 8 7.84 -4.61 -12.12
CA VAL A 8 8.84 -4.89 -13.17
C VAL A 8 8.95 -3.65 -14.04
N ALA A 9 10.08 -2.98 -14.02
CA ALA A 9 10.37 -1.85 -14.90
C ALA A 9 11.08 -2.37 -16.15
N ASN A 10 10.43 -2.24 -17.31
CA ASN A 10 11.10 -2.32 -18.60
C ASN A 10 11.74 -0.96 -18.87
N GLN A 11 12.98 -0.77 -18.42
CA GLN A 11 13.74 0.42 -18.80
C GLN A 11 14.48 0.15 -20.11
N THR A 12 14.08 0.85 -21.17
CA THR A 12 14.93 1.09 -22.33
C THR A 12 16.11 1.97 -21.87
N GLY A 13 17.26 1.36 -21.61
CA GLY A 13 18.47 2.10 -21.21
C GLY A 13 19.28 1.48 -20.06
N ILE A 14 18.79 0.45 -19.39
CA ILE A 14 19.61 -0.38 -18.51
C ILE A 14 20.07 -1.57 -19.34
N GLU A 15 21.36 -1.67 -19.57
CA GLU A 15 21.97 -2.84 -20.21
C GLU A 15 21.54 -4.10 -19.47
N SER A 16 20.86 -4.98 -20.19
CA SER A 16 20.47 -6.35 -19.80
C SER A 16 19.72 -6.52 -18.47
N GLY A 17 18.39 -6.41 -18.49
CA GLY A 17 17.57 -7.06 -17.48
C GLY A 17 16.27 -6.32 -17.19
N THR A 18 15.20 -7.07 -17.07
CA THR A 18 13.97 -6.61 -16.40
C THR A 18 14.34 -6.21 -14.96
N GLY A 19 14.43 -4.91 -14.69
CA GLY A 19 14.69 -4.42 -13.34
C GLY A 19 13.44 -4.63 -12.47
N VAL A 20 13.58 -5.30 -11.33
CA VAL A 20 12.55 -5.34 -10.30
C VAL A 20 12.81 -4.18 -9.33
N ILE A 21 11.79 -3.37 -9.10
CA ILE A 21 11.81 -2.30 -8.08
C ILE A 21 10.85 -2.73 -6.98
N GLY A 22 11.29 -2.64 -5.72
CA GLY A 22 10.44 -2.95 -4.57
C GLY A 22 10.78 -2.05 -3.39
N PHE A 23 9.76 -1.41 -2.79
CA PHE A 23 9.93 -0.55 -1.62
C PHE A 23 8.60 -0.31 -0.91
N ASP A 24 8.66 0.09 0.36
CA ASP A 24 7.48 0.43 1.12
C ASP A 24 6.98 1.84 0.75
N THR A 25 5.67 1.99 0.59
CA THR A 25 5.05 3.25 0.14
C THR A 25 4.46 4.06 1.28
N GLY A 26 3.95 3.38 2.32
CA GLY A 26 3.25 4.03 3.41
C GLY A 26 2.62 3.03 4.39
N PRO A 27 1.68 3.47 5.24
CA PRO A 27 1.19 2.66 6.36
C PRO A 27 0.35 1.43 5.96
N GLY A 28 -0.17 1.36 4.75
CA GLY A 28 -1.12 0.33 4.37
C GLY A 28 -2.36 0.35 5.27
N ASN A 29 -2.82 -0.81 5.70
CA ASN A 29 -3.93 -0.91 6.65
C ASN A 29 -3.51 -0.72 8.12
N ALA A 30 -2.21 -0.61 8.43
CA ALA A 30 -1.72 -0.64 9.81
C ALA A 30 -2.37 0.43 10.70
N LEU A 31 -2.42 1.68 10.23
CA LEU A 31 -3.03 2.77 10.99
C LEU A 31 -4.55 2.62 11.14
N MET A 32 -5.23 2.16 10.10
CA MET A 32 -6.68 1.90 10.14
C MET A 32 -7.00 0.80 11.14
N ASP A 33 -6.26 -0.31 11.12
CA ASP A 33 -6.46 -1.42 12.06
C ASP A 33 -6.14 -0.98 13.50
N ASP A 34 -5.08 -0.20 13.71
CA ASP A 34 -4.72 0.32 15.03
C ASP A 34 -5.78 1.33 15.53
N TYR A 35 -6.33 2.19 14.66
CA TYR A 35 -7.43 3.10 15.01
C TYR A 35 -8.69 2.32 15.42
N MET A 36 -9.06 1.28 14.66
CA MET A 36 -10.21 0.44 14.99
C MET A 36 -10.07 -0.22 16.36
N ARG A 37 -8.88 -0.74 16.68
CA ARG A 37 -8.61 -1.34 18.01
C ARG A 37 -8.63 -0.33 19.15
N LEU A 38 -8.10 0.87 18.92
CA LEU A 38 -7.98 1.89 19.97
C LEU A 38 -9.29 2.61 20.26
N TYR A 39 -10.12 2.85 19.23
CA TYR A 39 -11.25 3.77 19.33
C TYR A 39 -12.60 3.17 18.93
N CYS A 40 -12.63 1.99 18.33
CA CYS A 40 -13.86 1.38 17.81
C CYS A 40 -14.14 -0.03 18.35
N ASP A 41 -13.30 -0.55 19.25
CA ASP A 41 -13.42 -1.92 19.82
C ASP A 41 -13.59 -3.01 18.74
N ALA A 42 -12.83 -2.89 17.65
CA ALA A 42 -12.84 -3.83 16.54
C ALA A 42 -11.42 -4.03 15.96
N ASP A 43 -11.14 -5.21 15.43
CA ASP A 43 -9.80 -5.54 14.92
C ASP A 43 -9.44 -4.78 13.64
N PHE A 44 -10.43 -4.53 12.77
CA PHE A 44 -10.26 -3.84 11.48
C PHE A 44 -11.61 -3.34 10.94
N ASP A 45 -11.55 -2.42 9.98
CA ASP A 45 -12.72 -1.93 9.23
C ASP A 45 -13.10 -2.93 8.14
N LYS A 46 -14.15 -3.71 8.40
CA LYS A 46 -14.61 -4.73 7.45
C LYS A 46 -15.04 -4.09 6.13
N ASP A 47 -14.40 -4.51 5.06
CA ASP A 47 -14.65 -4.06 3.68
C ASP A 47 -14.46 -2.53 3.48
N GLY A 48 -13.86 -1.83 4.46
CA GLY A 48 -13.72 -0.38 4.45
C GLY A 48 -15.04 0.37 4.67
N ALA A 49 -16.02 -0.28 5.30
CA ALA A 49 -17.38 0.25 5.42
C ALA A 49 -17.45 1.51 6.29
N LEU A 50 -16.71 1.55 7.40
CA LEU A 50 -16.65 2.75 8.25
C LEU A 50 -15.97 3.91 7.52
N ALA A 51 -14.83 3.67 6.88
CA ALA A 51 -14.13 4.68 6.09
C ALA A 51 -15.00 5.21 4.93
N ALA A 52 -15.74 4.31 4.25
CA ALA A 52 -16.62 4.70 3.14
C ALA A 52 -17.83 5.54 3.58
N SER A 53 -18.22 5.50 4.85
CA SER A 53 -19.32 6.29 5.40
C SER A 53 -18.91 7.70 5.86
N GLY A 54 -17.60 7.98 5.92
CA GLY A 54 -17.03 9.25 6.39
C GLY A 54 -16.58 10.18 5.28
N ILE A 55 -16.20 11.37 5.68
CA ILE A 55 -15.63 12.41 4.80
C ILE A 55 -14.16 12.61 5.17
N ALA A 56 -13.26 12.31 4.24
CA ALA A 56 -11.84 12.48 4.45
C ALA A 56 -11.43 13.95 4.53
N ASP A 57 -10.54 14.27 5.46
CA ASP A 57 -9.91 15.58 5.56
C ASP A 57 -8.65 15.63 4.68
N ALA A 58 -8.80 16.13 3.47
CA ALA A 58 -7.71 16.22 2.51
C ALA A 58 -6.56 17.11 3.00
N THR A 59 -6.86 18.23 3.69
CA THR A 59 -5.84 19.14 4.23
C THR A 59 -5.00 18.47 5.32
N LEU A 60 -5.63 17.70 6.18
CA LEU A 60 -4.93 16.90 7.18
C LEU A 60 -3.98 15.88 6.51
N VAL A 61 -4.49 15.17 5.51
CA VAL A 61 -3.72 14.17 4.77
C VAL A 61 -2.54 14.80 4.02
N GLU A 62 -2.72 15.95 3.37
CA GLU A 62 -1.64 16.69 2.72
C GLU A 62 -0.54 17.07 3.73
N THR A 63 -0.89 17.52 4.93
CA THR A 63 0.08 17.81 5.99
C THR A 63 0.88 16.56 6.40
N TRP A 64 0.24 15.39 6.41
CA TRP A 64 0.94 14.13 6.72
C TRP A 64 1.86 13.66 5.61
N LEU A 65 1.53 13.95 4.35
CA LEU A 65 2.35 13.61 3.19
C LEU A 65 3.54 14.55 2.98
N ASP A 66 3.59 15.69 3.66
CA ASP A 66 4.73 16.62 3.64
C ASP A 66 5.93 16.10 4.45
N GLU A 67 5.98 14.82 4.72
CA GLU A 67 7.11 14.15 5.35
C GLU A 67 8.16 13.73 4.30
N ARG A 68 9.43 13.94 4.63
CA ARG A 68 10.56 13.59 3.75
C ARG A 68 10.51 12.17 3.19
N TYR A 69 9.92 11.23 3.97
CA TYR A 69 9.78 9.86 3.53
C TYR A 69 9.08 9.73 2.17
N PHE A 70 8.02 10.49 1.94
CA PHE A 70 7.21 10.39 0.72
C PHE A 70 7.89 11.00 -0.51
N THR A 71 8.89 11.86 -0.32
CA THR A 71 9.70 12.45 -1.40
C THR A 71 11.04 11.75 -1.61
N THR A 72 11.44 10.86 -0.69
CA THR A 72 12.67 10.06 -0.83
C THR A 72 12.46 8.96 -1.87
N GLY A 73 13.45 8.82 -2.78
CA GLY A 73 13.47 7.73 -3.77
C GLY A 73 13.69 6.35 -3.15
N TRP A 74 13.63 5.33 -4.00
CA TRP A 74 13.89 3.95 -3.60
C TRP A 74 15.40 3.58 -3.76
N PRO A 75 15.88 2.51 -3.08
CA PRO A 75 15.15 1.62 -2.17
C PRO A 75 14.86 2.30 -0.82
N LYS A 76 13.70 2.01 -0.24
CA LYS A 76 13.31 2.47 1.10
C LYS A 76 12.38 1.47 1.76
N SER A 77 12.42 1.40 3.08
CA SER A 77 11.58 0.51 3.90
C SER A 77 10.99 1.23 5.09
N LEU A 78 9.93 0.65 5.65
CA LEU A 78 9.20 1.16 6.81
C LEU A 78 9.07 0.11 7.88
N ASP A 79 9.22 0.52 9.12
CA ASP A 79 8.64 -0.21 10.24
C ASP A 79 7.11 -0.02 10.25
N ARG A 80 6.38 -1.08 10.67
CA ARG A 80 4.91 -1.02 10.78
C ARG A 80 4.43 0.16 11.63
N GLN A 81 5.24 0.59 12.60
CA GLN A 81 4.90 1.65 13.55
C GLN A 81 5.36 3.05 13.11
N ALA A 82 6.03 3.17 11.97
CA ALA A 82 6.63 4.42 11.52
C ALA A 82 5.68 5.62 11.57
N PHE A 83 4.41 5.41 11.21
CA PHE A 83 3.38 6.46 11.20
C PHE A 83 2.39 6.40 12.37
N ARG A 84 2.64 5.55 13.40
CA ARG A 84 1.70 5.39 14.52
C ARG A 84 1.40 6.71 15.26
N HIS A 85 2.37 7.61 15.34
CA HIS A 85 2.20 8.93 15.93
C HIS A 85 1.09 9.78 15.28
N ARG A 86 0.65 9.43 14.06
CA ARG A 86 -0.49 10.10 13.41
C ARG A 86 -1.83 9.80 14.11
N LEU A 87 -1.92 8.70 14.84
CA LEU A 87 -3.11 8.39 15.65
C LEU A 87 -3.26 9.31 16.87
N ASP A 88 -2.18 9.98 17.27
CA ASP A 88 -2.18 10.96 18.36
C ASP A 88 -2.40 12.40 17.86
N ASP A 89 -2.58 12.61 16.55
CA ASP A 89 -2.87 13.93 15.97
C ASP A 89 -4.24 14.43 16.46
N THR A 90 -4.23 15.55 17.17
CA THR A 90 -5.45 16.12 17.76
C THR A 90 -6.53 16.43 16.71
N ARG A 91 -6.13 16.77 15.48
CA ARG A 91 -7.06 17.01 14.37
C ARG A 91 -7.77 15.72 13.94
N LEU A 92 -7.11 14.56 14.03
CA LEU A 92 -7.74 13.26 13.80
C LEU A 92 -8.67 12.90 14.97
N LEU A 93 -8.21 13.07 16.20
CA LEU A 93 -8.94 12.69 17.42
C LEU A 93 -10.23 13.49 17.65
N THR A 94 -10.34 14.69 17.07
CA THR A 94 -11.57 15.51 17.14
C THR A 94 -12.63 15.13 16.12
N LYS A 95 -12.32 14.23 15.19
CA LYS A 95 -13.26 13.77 14.16
C LYS A 95 -14.17 12.65 14.69
N VAL A 96 -15.34 12.54 14.08
CA VAL A 96 -16.13 11.31 14.24
C VAL A 96 -15.38 10.12 13.64
N PRO A 97 -15.55 8.90 14.16
CA PRO A 97 -14.77 7.74 13.72
C PRO A 97 -14.80 7.48 12.21
N ALA A 98 -15.93 7.71 11.55
CA ALA A 98 -16.04 7.55 10.09
C ALA A 98 -15.11 8.51 9.33
N ASP A 99 -15.06 9.80 9.71
CA ASP A 99 -14.22 10.80 9.05
C ASP A 99 -12.73 10.57 9.34
N ALA A 100 -12.40 10.13 10.56
CA ALA A 100 -11.04 9.72 10.90
C ALA A 100 -10.59 8.54 10.03
N MET A 101 -11.42 7.51 9.91
CA MET A 101 -11.12 6.33 9.08
C MET A 101 -11.06 6.67 7.59
N ALA A 102 -11.94 7.55 7.08
CA ALA A 102 -11.87 8.06 5.72
C ALA A 102 -10.54 8.79 5.46
N SER A 103 -10.10 9.62 6.42
CA SER A 103 -8.81 10.34 6.32
C SER A 103 -7.60 9.39 6.33
N LEU A 104 -7.61 8.35 7.16
CA LEU A 104 -6.57 7.32 7.18
C LEU A 104 -6.54 6.50 5.88
N ALA A 105 -7.70 6.16 5.31
CA ALA A 105 -7.79 5.48 4.02
C ALA A 105 -7.25 6.36 2.88
N LEU A 106 -7.60 7.65 2.87
CA LEU A 106 -7.07 8.62 1.90
C LEU A 106 -5.56 8.79 2.05
N PHE A 107 -5.03 8.85 3.28
CA PHE A 107 -3.59 8.93 3.53
C PHE A 107 -2.85 7.72 2.93
N THR A 108 -3.36 6.51 3.16
CA THR A 108 -2.80 5.29 2.55
C THR A 108 -2.87 5.33 1.02
N ALA A 109 -4.00 5.71 0.44
CA ALA A 109 -4.14 5.80 -1.02
C ALA A 109 -3.17 6.82 -1.62
N ASN A 110 -3.05 8.01 -1.00
CA ASN A 110 -2.18 9.06 -1.50
C ASN A 110 -0.69 8.73 -1.30
N SER A 111 -0.31 7.99 -0.25
CA SER A 111 1.06 7.50 -0.08
C SER A 111 1.46 6.51 -1.18
N ILE A 112 0.54 5.62 -1.58
CA ILE A 112 0.73 4.72 -2.71
C ILE A 112 0.83 5.51 -4.02
N ALA A 113 -0.06 6.50 -4.21
CA ALA A 113 -0.04 7.34 -5.41
C ALA A 113 1.28 8.12 -5.54
N ALA A 114 1.75 8.73 -4.46
CA ALA A 114 3.03 9.44 -4.43
C ALA A 114 4.22 8.52 -4.78
N ALA A 115 4.17 7.26 -4.34
CA ALA A 115 5.18 6.27 -4.69
C ALA A 115 5.12 5.89 -6.18
N ILE A 116 3.93 5.71 -6.74
CA ILE A 116 3.73 5.41 -8.17
C ILE A 116 4.20 6.58 -9.04
N ASP A 117 3.92 7.82 -8.64
CA ASP A 117 4.32 9.03 -9.37
C ASP A 117 5.86 9.19 -9.44
N GLN A 118 6.62 8.55 -8.54
CA GLN A 118 8.10 8.53 -8.56
C GLN A 118 8.67 7.47 -9.52
N LEU A 119 7.86 6.55 -10.03
CA LEU A 119 8.35 5.51 -10.93
C LEU A 119 8.83 6.10 -12.27
N PRO A 120 9.82 5.47 -12.92
CA PRO A 120 10.35 5.95 -14.22
C PRO A 120 9.30 6.01 -15.32
N ALA A 121 8.23 5.23 -15.20
CA ALA A 121 7.08 5.22 -16.11
C ALA A 121 5.80 4.85 -15.35
N SER A 122 4.68 5.39 -15.79
CA SER A 122 3.37 5.04 -15.23
C SER A 122 3.06 3.55 -15.46
N PRO A 123 2.61 2.81 -14.44
CA PRO A 123 2.26 1.41 -14.59
C PRO A 123 1.04 1.23 -15.49
N LYS A 124 1.09 0.24 -16.39
CA LYS A 124 -0.05 -0.14 -17.23
C LYS A 124 -1.10 -0.93 -16.43
N THR A 125 -0.66 -1.60 -15.38
CA THR A 125 -1.52 -2.44 -14.53
C THR A 125 -1.02 -2.35 -13.10
N ILE A 126 -1.93 -2.14 -12.16
CA ILE A 126 -1.69 -2.11 -10.72
C ILE A 126 -2.52 -3.23 -10.12
N LEU A 127 -1.85 -4.26 -9.60
CA LEU A 127 -2.50 -5.39 -8.94
C LEU A 127 -2.48 -5.17 -7.42
N ILE A 128 -3.65 -5.25 -6.80
CA ILE A 128 -3.77 -5.11 -5.34
C ILE A 128 -3.89 -6.49 -4.71
N ALA A 129 -2.97 -6.81 -3.80
CA ALA A 129 -2.94 -8.06 -3.05
C ALA A 129 -2.95 -7.82 -1.53
N GLY A 130 -3.06 -8.89 -0.75
CA GLY A 130 -3.16 -8.84 0.70
C GLY A 130 -4.50 -8.31 1.21
N GLY A 131 -4.60 -8.04 2.51
CA GLY A 131 -5.85 -7.62 3.16
C GLY A 131 -6.43 -6.31 2.63
N GLY A 132 -5.58 -5.38 2.20
CA GLY A 132 -5.99 -4.07 1.65
C GLY A 132 -6.89 -4.16 0.41
N ARG A 133 -6.80 -5.25 -0.37
CA ARG A 133 -7.67 -5.49 -1.53
C ARG A 133 -9.17 -5.60 -1.19
N ARG A 134 -9.49 -5.89 0.08
CA ARG A 134 -10.86 -5.99 0.57
C ARG A 134 -11.42 -4.65 1.04
N ASN A 135 -10.57 -3.64 1.23
CA ASN A 135 -11.01 -2.31 1.63
C ASN A 135 -11.50 -1.52 0.41
N LEU A 136 -12.83 -1.49 0.22
CA LEU A 136 -13.46 -0.86 -0.93
C LEU A 136 -13.27 0.66 -0.96
N CYS A 137 -13.13 1.31 0.21
CA CYS A 137 -12.82 2.73 0.30
C CYS A 137 -11.42 3.02 -0.27
N LEU A 138 -10.42 2.26 0.16
CA LEU A 138 -9.05 2.36 -0.37
C LEU A 138 -9.01 2.09 -1.88
N LEU A 139 -9.66 1.01 -2.32
CA LEU A 139 -9.73 0.68 -3.76
C LEU A 139 -10.36 1.80 -4.57
N SER A 140 -11.45 2.43 -4.08
CA SER A 140 -12.10 3.52 -4.79
C SER A 140 -11.20 4.74 -4.95
N HIS A 141 -10.40 5.10 -3.92
CA HIS A 141 -9.42 6.17 -4.04
C HIS A 141 -8.36 5.87 -5.10
N LEU A 142 -7.82 4.64 -5.11
CA LEU A 142 -6.84 4.23 -6.12
C LEU A 142 -7.45 4.18 -7.53
N GLN A 143 -8.68 3.68 -7.67
CA GLN A 143 -9.39 3.67 -8.95
C GLN A 143 -9.69 5.09 -9.45
N ASN A 144 -10.08 6.01 -8.58
CA ASN A 144 -10.28 7.42 -8.94
C ASN A 144 -8.98 8.07 -9.44
N ARG A 145 -7.82 7.68 -8.91
CA ARG A 145 -6.52 8.23 -9.29
C ARG A 145 -5.95 7.60 -10.56
N PHE A 146 -6.08 6.28 -10.72
CA PHE A 146 -5.39 5.50 -11.78
C PHE A 146 -6.36 4.82 -12.77
N GLY A 147 -7.66 4.98 -12.58
CA GLY A 147 -8.69 4.45 -13.49
C GLY A 147 -8.60 2.94 -13.68
N SER A 148 -8.74 2.50 -14.93
CA SER A 148 -8.74 1.08 -15.30
C SER A 148 -7.39 0.37 -15.13
N ALA A 149 -6.30 1.08 -14.81
CA ALA A 149 -5.03 0.45 -14.48
C ALA A 149 -5.12 -0.35 -13.17
N VAL A 150 -5.97 0.07 -12.22
CA VAL A 150 -6.16 -0.61 -10.95
C VAL A 150 -7.06 -1.83 -11.13
N GLN A 151 -6.51 -3.00 -10.86
CA GLN A 151 -7.22 -4.26 -10.85
C GLN A 151 -7.25 -4.81 -9.41
N GLY A 152 -8.40 -4.66 -8.76
CA GLY A 152 -8.64 -5.14 -7.41
C GLY A 152 -9.71 -6.24 -7.38
N GLY A 153 -9.83 -6.92 -6.25
CA GLY A 153 -10.82 -7.96 -6.03
C GLY A 153 -10.49 -9.30 -6.67
N ASN A 154 -11.51 -10.10 -6.93
CA ASN A 154 -11.37 -11.48 -7.40
C ASN A 154 -10.80 -11.61 -8.83
N ILE A 155 -10.69 -10.51 -9.58
CA ILE A 155 -10.16 -10.54 -10.96
C ILE A 155 -8.66 -10.88 -10.98
N VAL A 156 -7.93 -10.60 -9.90
CA VAL A 156 -6.51 -10.95 -9.79
C VAL A 156 -6.31 -12.48 -9.74
N GLY A 157 -7.24 -13.22 -9.12
CA GLY A 157 -7.14 -14.66 -8.95
C GLY A 157 -7.23 -15.48 -10.24
N ASP A 158 -7.99 -15.04 -11.24
CA ASP A 158 -8.23 -15.80 -12.46
C ASP A 158 -7.09 -15.72 -13.49
N ARG A 159 -6.16 -14.77 -13.33
CA ARG A 159 -5.04 -14.56 -14.25
C ARG A 159 -3.66 -14.79 -13.64
N LEU A 160 -3.57 -14.93 -12.33
CA LEU A 160 -2.32 -15.09 -11.64
C LEU A 160 -2.17 -16.52 -11.11
N LEU A 161 -0.97 -17.06 -11.23
CA LEU A 161 -0.60 -18.41 -10.75
C LEU A 161 -0.47 -18.48 -9.21
N PHE A 162 -0.89 -17.43 -8.48
CA PHE A 162 -0.78 -17.35 -7.02
C PHE A 162 -2.07 -16.82 -6.36
N SER A 163 -2.29 -17.20 -5.11
CA SER A 163 -3.40 -16.70 -4.31
C SER A 163 -3.09 -15.32 -3.73
N PRO A 164 -3.94 -14.29 -3.92
CA PRO A 164 -3.72 -12.97 -3.33
C PRO A 164 -3.66 -12.95 -1.79
N ASP A 165 -4.24 -13.95 -1.13
CA ASP A 165 -4.20 -14.10 0.33
C ASP A 165 -2.96 -14.86 0.82
N MET A 166 -2.29 -15.61 -0.07
CA MET A 166 -1.13 -16.46 0.24
C MET A 166 0.18 -15.89 -0.28
N LEU A 167 0.18 -14.69 -0.84
CA LEU A 167 1.32 -14.10 -1.54
C LEU A 167 2.60 -14.09 -0.70
N GLU A 168 2.51 -13.75 0.59
CA GLU A 168 3.67 -13.76 1.49
C GLU A 168 4.20 -15.17 1.75
N ALA A 169 3.31 -16.15 1.95
CA ALA A 169 3.71 -17.54 2.15
C ALA A 169 4.37 -18.12 0.89
N GLU A 170 3.81 -17.83 -0.28
CA GLU A 170 4.37 -18.23 -1.58
C GLU A 170 5.72 -17.54 -1.83
N LEU A 171 5.87 -16.26 -1.48
CA LEU A 171 7.14 -15.56 -1.55
C LEU A 171 8.20 -16.22 -0.66
N MET A 172 7.88 -16.55 0.59
CA MET A 172 8.81 -17.21 1.50
C MET A 172 9.23 -18.57 0.98
N ALA A 173 8.30 -19.37 0.44
CA ALA A 173 8.60 -20.66 -0.19
C ALA A 173 9.51 -20.50 -1.41
N PHE A 174 9.24 -19.49 -2.25
CA PHE A 174 10.06 -19.16 -3.41
C PHE A 174 11.49 -18.75 -3.02
N LEU A 175 11.63 -17.87 -2.04
CA LEU A 175 12.94 -17.42 -1.53
C LEU A 175 13.74 -18.58 -0.93
N ALA A 176 13.08 -19.47 -0.17
CA ALA A 176 13.71 -20.66 0.37
C ALA A 176 14.23 -21.61 -0.74
N ALA A 177 13.42 -21.85 -1.78
CA ALA A 177 13.83 -22.65 -2.92
C ALA A 177 15.03 -22.03 -3.67
N ARG A 178 15.03 -20.72 -3.87
CA ARG A 178 16.17 -19.99 -4.48
C ARG A 178 17.43 -20.10 -3.64
N HIS A 179 17.31 -19.95 -2.32
CA HIS A 179 18.44 -20.07 -1.39
C HIS A 179 19.07 -21.47 -1.47
N ILE A 180 18.25 -22.54 -1.44
CA ILE A 180 18.72 -23.92 -1.58
C ILE A 180 19.41 -24.14 -2.93
N ALA A 181 18.92 -23.51 -3.99
CA ALA A 181 19.50 -23.59 -5.33
C ALA A 181 20.73 -22.68 -5.53
N GLY A 182 21.18 -21.93 -4.53
CA GLY A 182 22.30 -20.98 -4.65
C GLY A 182 21.99 -19.77 -5.54
N LEU A 183 20.72 -19.45 -5.76
CA LEU A 183 20.28 -18.32 -6.57
C LEU A 183 20.09 -17.06 -5.72
N PRO A 184 20.25 -15.84 -6.29
CA PRO A 184 19.99 -14.59 -5.59
C PRO A 184 18.56 -14.54 -5.03
N THR A 185 18.42 -14.07 -3.79
CA THR A 185 17.11 -13.89 -3.10
C THR A 185 16.62 -12.44 -3.10
N SER A 186 17.43 -11.50 -3.61
CA SER A 186 17.08 -10.09 -3.77
C SER A 186 17.62 -9.55 -5.09
N PHE A 187 17.16 -8.37 -5.46
CA PHE A 187 17.60 -7.63 -6.64
C PHE A 187 18.18 -6.27 -6.20
N PRO A 188 19.05 -5.61 -7.02
CA PRO A 188 19.75 -4.39 -6.61
C PRO A 188 18.84 -3.21 -6.20
N ALA A 189 17.59 -3.20 -6.66
CA ALA A 189 16.62 -2.12 -6.37
C ALA A 189 15.43 -2.57 -5.50
N THR A 190 15.66 -3.64 -4.70
CA THR A 190 14.63 -4.15 -3.77
C THR A 190 15.15 -4.19 -2.34
#